data_1767a710c7aa8d0d3805ac078dee1d19
#
_entry.id   1767a710c7aa8d0d3805ac078dee1d19
#
_cell.length_a   1.000
_cell.length_b   1.000
_cell.length_c   1.000
_cell.angle_alpha   90.00
_cell.angle_beta   90.00
_cell.angle_gamma   90.00
#
_symmetry.space_group_name_H-M   'P 1'
#
loop_
_entity.id
_entity.type
_entity.pdbx_description
1 polymer ?
#
loop_
_entity_poly.entity_id
_entity_poly.type
_entity_poly.pdbx_seq_one_letter_code
_entity_poly.pdbx_strand_id
1 'polypeptide(L)'
;MNYYIIYNNKRCIALQRRIFDMTNKEIAQKLGISPAALSLIINHKPGVSDATRTKVLSQLKEMGYGNLIKKVSAPAGTNLAFIIYKRHGEILDLHPFFLLLMENIENHARSFGYNIILCTVDKRRELAPQLSYLNTLNCQGAIIFATEMQDEDIALFQKLPYPFVAMDNDFSRLSCNTVAINNQMGSFQAIEHLVKMGHKRIGYLKCNIRINSFVERENGYRAAMEHFGLNLDEKDIITLHYTEESSYRDMREYLESFDRSHASLPTAFVTDDDTITVGVLRALTEQGYQVPEEISLV
;
A
#
# COMPACT_ATOMS: atom_id res chain seq x y z
N MET A 1 13.65 9.21 0.55
CA MET A 1 13.85 9.19 2.00
C MET A 1 13.17 7.95 2.51
N ASN A 2 13.98 6.91 2.74
CA ASN A 2 13.49 5.56 3.00
C ASN A 2 13.00 5.45 4.44
N TYR A 3 11.74 5.10 4.65
CA TYR A 3 11.24 4.74 5.98
C TYR A 3 11.44 3.22 6.17
N TYR A 4 12.47 2.86 6.93
CA TYR A 4 12.58 1.54 7.55
C TYR A 4 11.83 1.59 8.88
N ILE A 5 10.79 0.80 9.04
CA ILE A 5 10.19 0.52 10.35
C ILE A 5 11.00 -0.61 10.96
N ILE A 6 11.96 -0.28 11.81
CA ILE A 6 12.60 -1.25 12.70
C ILE A 6 11.86 -1.19 14.04
N TYR A 7 11.13 -2.25 14.37
CA TYR A 7 10.66 -2.48 15.72
C TYR A 7 11.84 -2.82 16.62
N ASN A 8 12.26 -1.90 17.48
CA ASN A 8 12.94 -2.28 18.72
C ASN A 8 12.89 -1.19 19.82
N ASN A 9 12.24 -1.61 20.92
CA ASN A 9 12.46 -1.24 22.34
C ASN A 9 12.62 0.22 22.78
N LYS A 10 11.56 0.67 23.46
CA LYS A 10 11.37 1.45 24.72
C LYS A 10 12.48 2.39 25.28
N ARG A 11 13.56 2.71 24.61
CA ARG A 11 14.62 3.60 25.12
C ARG A 11 14.94 4.85 24.29
N CYS A 12 14.32 5.07 23.12
CA CYS A 12 14.57 6.25 22.28
C CYS A 12 13.60 7.42 22.44
N ILE A 13 12.57 7.33 23.29
CA ILE A 13 11.54 8.38 23.43
C ILE A 13 11.99 9.53 24.36
N ALA A 14 13.04 9.35 25.13
CA ALA A 14 13.48 10.34 26.12
C ALA A 14 14.47 11.41 25.62
N LEU A 15 15.04 11.28 24.42
CA LEU A 15 16.08 12.20 23.90
C LEU A 15 15.56 13.21 22.85
N GLN A 16 14.33 13.11 22.38
CA GLN A 16 13.74 14.05 21.41
C GLN A 16 12.93 15.21 22.05
N ARG A 17 12.88 15.32 23.36
CA ARG A 17 12.14 16.38 24.09
C ARG A 17 12.95 17.58 24.54
N ARG A 18 14.04 17.91 23.87
CA ARG A 18 14.79 19.15 24.14
C ARG A 18 15.43 19.75 22.90
N ILE A 19 14.63 20.19 21.95
CA ILE A 19 15.06 21.16 20.93
C ILE A 19 13.94 22.18 20.75
N PHE A 20 14.10 23.34 21.42
CA PHE A 20 13.50 24.64 21.18
C PHE A 20 11.98 24.75 21.19
N ASP A 21 11.41 25.05 22.36
CA ASP A 21 10.08 25.68 22.45
C ASP A 21 10.18 27.16 22.03
N MET A 22 10.23 27.42 20.72
CA MET A 22 10.07 28.80 20.21
C MET A 22 8.61 29.20 20.37
N THR A 23 8.39 30.41 20.87
CA THR A 23 7.06 31.02 20.90
C THR A 23 6.56 31.33 19.49
N ASN A 24 5.25 31.40 19.30
CA ASN A 24 4.67 31.79 18.01
C ASN A 24 5.20 33.13 17.48
N LYS A 25 5.61 34.03 18.37
CA LYS A 25 6.21 35.31 18.01
C LYS A 25 7.63 35.16 17.42
N GLU A 26 8.44 34.29 18.01
CA GLU A 26 9.77 33.99 17.49
C GLU A 26 9.74 33.20 16.19
N ILE A 27 8.78 32.27 16.06
CA ILE A 27 8.56 31.54 14.81
C ILE A 27 8.15 32.51 13.69
N ALA A 28 7.20 33.41 13.96
CA ALA A 28 6.77 34.42 12.99
C ALA A 28 7.92 35.32 12.56
N GLN A 29 8.76 35.77 13.50
CA GLN A 29 9.94 36.57 13.21
C GLN A 29 10.95 35.82 12.33
N LYS A 30 11.18 34.53 12.59
CA LYS A 30 12.07 33.69 11.79
C LYS A 30 11.56 33.46 10.36
N LEU A 31 10.22 33.42 10.19
CA LEU A 31 9.55 33.27 8.91
C LEU A 31 9.36 34.59 8.16
N GLY A 32 9.75 35.73 8.76
CA GLY A 32 9.60 37.06 8.15
C GLY A 32 8.16 37.52 8.01
N ILE A 33 7.26 37.05 8.88
CA ILE A 33 5.82 37.41 8.85
C ILE A 33 5.37 37.94 10.23
N SER A 34 4.22 38.58 10.25
CA SER A 34 3.63 39.01 11.53
C SER A 34 3.07 37.80 12.32
N PRO A 35 3.02 37.86 13.67
CA PRO A 35 2.36 36.84 14.48
C PRO A 35 0.88 36.65 14.11
N ALA A 36 0.19 37.72 13.69
CA ALA A 36 -1.18 37.65 13.19
C ALA A 36 -1.27 36.85 11.88
N ALA A 37 -0.37 37.09 10.93
CA ALA A 37 -0.29 36.31 9.68
C ALA A 37 0.02 34.84 9.95
N LEU A 38 0.96 34.55 10.85
CA LEU A 38 1.24 33.17 11.28
C LEU A 38 -0.01 32.51 11.84
N SER A 39 -0.75 33.20 12.73
CA SER A 39 -2.00 32.67 13.29
C SER A 39 -3.06 32.39 12.23
N LEU A 40 -3.20 33.24 11.22
CA LEU A 40 -4.13 33.01 10.08
C LEU A 40 -3.71 31.80 9.26
N ILE A 41 -2.40 31.61 9.03
CA ILE A 41 -1.85 30.50 8.25
C ILE A 41 -2.02 29.16 8.97
N ILE A 42 -1.61 29.07 10.23
CA ILE A 42 -1.69 27.81 11.00
C ILE A 42 -3.14 27.40 11.32
N ASN A 43 -4.07 28.37 11.36
CA ASN A 43 -5.50 28.11 11.58
C ASN A 43 -6.31 28.07 10.27
N HIS A 44 -5.68 28.08 9.10
CA HIS A 44 -6.31 28.06 7.78
C HIS A 44 -7.37 29.15 7.55
N LYS A 45 -7.25 30.30 8.25
CA LYS A 45 -8.18 31.43 8.12
C LYS A 45 -7.89 32.27 6.87
N PRO A 46 -8.90 32.92 6.25
CA PRO A 46 -8.67 33.83 5.14
C PRO A 46 -7.86 35.05 5.57
N GLY A 47 -7.27 35.79 4.61
CA GLY A 47 -6.46 36.98 4.85
C GLY A 47 -4.98 36.86 4.50
N VAL A 48 -4.57 35.73 3.93
CA VAL A 48 -3.22 35.50 3.39
C VAL A 48 -3.35 34.80 2.05
N SER A 49 -2.54 35.20 1.05
CA SER A 49 -2.55 34.55 -0.28
C SER A 49 -2.14 33.07 -0.21
N ASP A 50 -2.66 32.24 -1.11
CA ASP A 50 -2.37 30.81 -1.15
C ASP A 50 -0.87 30.52 -1.36
N ALA A 51 -0.20 31.33 -2.19
CA ALA A 51 1.24 31.22 -2.41
C ALA A 51 2.04 31.45 -1.12
N THR A 52 1.68 32.51 -0.36
CA THR A 52 2.34 32.79 0.94
C THR A 52 2.02 31.69 1.95
N ARG A 53 0.79 31.22 2.00
CA ARG A 53 0.34 30.14 2.87
C ARG A 53 1.15 28.87 2.63
N THR A 54 1.23 28.41 1.39
CA THR A 54 1.96 27.18 1.00
C THR A 54 3.43 27.29 1.37
N LYS A 55 4.07 28.43 1.06
CA LYS A 55 5.49 28.66 1.41
C LYS A 55 5.73 28.58 2.92
N VAL A 56 4.93 29.27 3.72
CA VAL A 56 5.09 29.32 5.18
C VAL A 56 4.80 27.96 5.82
N LEU A 57 3.78 27.22 5.34
CA LEU A 57 3.47 25.87 5.82
C LEU A 57 4.62 24.88 5.55
N SER A 58 5.28 24.97 4.36
CA SER A 58 6.46 24.17 4.06
C SER A 58 7.60 24.48 5.02
N GLN A 59 7.92 25.75 5.20
CA GLN A 59 8.98 26.19 6.11
C GLN A 59 8.72 25.79 7.58
N LEU A 60 7.47 25.84 8.05
CA LEU A 60 7.10 25.36 9.39
C LEU A 60 7.37 23.85 9.56
N LYS A 61 7.07 23.04 8.54
CA LYS A 61 7.37 21.60 8.55
C LYS A 61 8.86 21.34 8.57
N GLU A 62 9.62 22.04 7.74
CA GLU A 62 11.10 21.94 7.66
C GLU A 62 11.77 22.34 8.99
N MET A 63 11.21 23.32 9.67
CA MET A 63 11.68 23.76 11.01
C MET A 63 11.24 22.83 12.16
N GLY A 64 10.48 21.77 11.89
CA GLY A 64 9.97 20.83 12.90
C GLY A 64 8.72 21.29 13.65
N TYR A 65 8.09 22.40 13.23
CA TYR A 65 6.88 22.97 13.84
C TYR A 65 5.59 22.61 13.11
N GLY A 66 5.57 21.52 12.35
CA GLY A 66 4.38 21.04 11.65
C GLY A 66 3.19 20.74 12.57
N ASN A 67 3.45 20.43 13.83
CA ASN A 67 2.43 20.21 14.87
C ASN A 67 1.64 21.48 15.25
N LEU A 68 2.13 22.67 14.95
CA LEU A 68 1.41 23.93 15.16
C LEU A 68 0.33 24.18 14.11
N ILE A 69 0.44 23.53 12.94
CA ILE A 69 -0.53 23.64 11.85
C ILE A 69 -1.80 22.91 12.29
N LYS A 70 -2.87 23.67 12.52
CA LYS A 70 -4.16 23.04 12.80
C LYS A 70 -4.64 22.29 11.59
N LYS A 71 -5.11 21.07 11.82
CA LYS A 71 -5.79 20.33 10.76
C LYS A 71 -7.05 21.05 10.38
N VAL A 72 -7.32 21.18 9.06
CA VAL A 72 -8.62 21.62 8.58
C VAL A 72 -9.60 20.52 8.93
N SER A 73 -10.48 20.77 9.88
CA SER A 73 -11.53 19.82 10.23
C SER A 73 -12.76 20.07 9.41
N ALA A 74 -13.34 19.02 8.88
CA ALA A 74 -14.67 19.09 8.29
C ALA A 74 -15.72 19.49 9.34
N PRO A 75 -16.87 20.08 8.96
CA PRO A 75 -17.99 20.25 9.87
C PRO A 75 -18.35 18.93 10.55
N ALA A 76 -18.69 18.97 11.83
CA ALA A 76 -19.07 17.77 12.58
C ALA A 76 -20.23 17.03 11.87
N GLY A 77 -20.08 15.70 11.72
CA GLY A 77 -21.07 14.87 11.03
C GLY A 77 -20.94 14.78 9.50
N THR A 78 -19.87 15.35 8.92
CA THR A 78 -19.59 15.18 7.48
C THR A 78 -19.09 13.77 7.17
N ASN A 79 -19.63 13.15 6.12
CA ASN A 79 -19.36 11.76 5.78
C ASN A 79 -18.39 11.62 4.60
N LEU A 80 -17.56 10.58 4.64
CA LEU A 80 -16.83 10.01 3.50
C LEU A 80 -17.30 8.58 3.27
N ALA A 81 -17.54 8.21 2.02
CA ALA A 81 -17.78 6.81 1.68
C ALA A 81 -16.45 6.06 1.60
N PHE A 82 -16.35 4.91 2.26
CA PHE A 82 -15.28 3.94 2.04
C PHE A 82 -15.87 2.75 1.28
N ILE A 83 -15.52 2.63 0.01
CA ILE A 83 -16.12 1.68 -0.92
C ILE A 83 -15.15 0.53 -1.15
N ILE A 84 -15.50 -0.66 -0.70
CA ILE A 84 -14.77 -1.88 -1.01
C ILE A 84 -15.29 -2.42 -2.34
N TYR A 85 -14.42 -2.43 -3.35
CA TYR A 85 -14.76 -3.04 -4.63
C TYR A 85 -14.30 -4.49 -4.68
N LYS A 86 -15.23 -5.40 -4.97
CA LYS A 86 -14.96 -6.83 -5.16
C LYS A 86 -15.24 -7.24 -6.59
N ARG A 87 -14.22 -7.69 -7.31
CA ARG A 87 -14.36 -8.26 -8.66
C ARG A 87 -14.66 -9.76 -8.57
N HIS A 88 -13.87 -10.48 -7.80
CA HIS A 88 -14.03 -11.90 -7.49
C HIS A 88 -14.11 -12.18 -5.98
N GLY A 89 -13.63 -11.27 -5.13
CA GLY A 89 -13.71 -11.35 -3.66
C GLY A 89 -12.73 -12.32 -3.02
N GLU A 90 -11.80 -12.89 -3.79
CA GLU A 90 -10.90 -13.94 -3.30
C GLU A 90 -9.69 -13.38 -2.55
N ILE A 91 -9.23 -12.18 -2.94
CA ILE A 91 -8.05 -11.53 -2.32
C ILE A 91 -8.44 -10.82 -1.02
N LEU A 92 -9.56 -10.09 -1.03
CA LEU A 92 -9.92 -9.16 0.05
C LEU A 92 -10.46 -9.85 1.31
N ASP A 93 -11.09 -11.02 1.16
CA ASP A 93 -11.81 -11.64 2.29
C ASP A 93 -10.87 -12.33 3.30
N LEU A 94 -9.59 -12.50 2.98
CA LEU A 94 -8.65 -13.31 3.76
C LEU A 94 -7.46 -12.55 4.37
N HIS A 95 -7.27 -11.26 4.02
CA HIS A 95 -6.02 -10.56 4.36
C HIS A 95 -6.13 -9.62 5.56
N PRO A 96 -5.32 -9.79 6.64
CA PRO A 96 -5.31 -8.91 7.82
C PRO A 96 -4.97 -7.44 7.51
N PHE A 97 -4.19 -7.19 6.45
CA PHE A 97 -3.81 -5.85 5.96
C PHE A 97 -5.01 -4.93 5.78
N PHE A 98 -6.11 -5.46 5.23
CA PHE A 98 -7.34 -4.69 5.01
C PHE A 98 -7.93 -4.12 6.30
N LEU A 99 -7.96 -4.90 7.38
CA LEU A 99 -8.49 -4.45 8.68
C LEU A 99 -7.63 -3.33 9.27
N LEU A 100 -6.30 -3.47 9.23
CA LEU A 100 -5.37 -2.45 9.71
C LEU A 100 -5.48 -1.17 8.89
N LEU A 101 -5.64 -1.30 7.58
CA LEU A 101 -5.81 -0.16 6.69
C LEU A 101 -7.10 0.60 6.99
N MET A 102 -8.22 -0.10 7.14
CA MET A 102 -9.52 0.48 7.50
C MET A 102 -9.46 1.22 8.83
N GLU A 103 -8.88 0.60 9.87
CA GLU A 103 -8.74 1.22 11.18
C GLU A 103 -7.95 2.53 11.10
N ASN A 104 -6.85 2.54 10.36
CA ASN A 104 -6.03 3.73 10.20
C ASN A 104 -6.76 4.83 9.41
N ILE A 105 -7.51 4.48 8.37
CA ILE A 105 -8.29 5.43 7.58
C ILE A 105 -9.41 6.02 8.43
N GLU A 106 -10.14 5.21 9.19
CA GLU A 106 -11.21 5.66 10.07
C GLU A 106 -10.68 6.63 11.14
N ASN A 107 -9.61 6.26 11.83
CA ASN A 107 -8.97 7.10 12.83
C ASN A 107 -8.50 8.43 12.23
N HIS A 108 -7.93 8.41 11.03
CA HIS A 108 -7.48 9.62 10.33
C HIS A 108 -8.67 10.49 9.91
N ALA A 109 -9.68 9.92 9.27
CA ALA A 109 -10.90 10.63 8.87
C ALA A 109 -11.56 11.31 10.08
N ARG A 110 -11.73 10.58 11.19
CA ARG A 110 -12.26 11.11 12.44
C ARG A 110 -11.45 12.28 12.98
N SER A 111 -10.11 12.22 12.87
CA SER A 111 -9.24 13.32 13.31
C SER A 111 -9.42 14.61 12.50
N PHE A 112 -10.04 14.53 11.31
CA PHE A 112 -10.43 15.65 10.46
C PHE A 112 -11.92 15.99 10.56
N GLY A 113 -12.69 15.34 11.42
CA GLY A 113 -14.12 15.55 11.63
C GLY A 113 -15.02 14.80 10.64
N TYR A 114 -14.48 13.86 9.88
CA TYR A 114 -15.27 13.00 8.99
C TYR A 114 -15.70 11.71 9.69
N ASN A 115 -16.90 11.24 9.36
CA ASN A 115 -17.34 9.87 9.63
C ASN A 115 -17.10 9.02 8.37
N ILE A 116 -16.81 7.75 8.56
CA ILE A 116 -16.71 6.78 7.46
C ILE A 116 -18.03 6.02 7.31
N ILE A 117 -18.59 6.00 6.10
CA ILE A 117 -19.69 5.11 5.71
C ILE A 117 -19.07 3.98 4.89
N LEU A 118 -19.08 2.77 5.45
CA LEU A 118 -18.55 1.58 4.78
C LEU A 118 -19.59 1.05 3.78
N CYS A 119 -19.17 0.87 2.52
CA CYS A 119 -19.98 0.34 1.44
C CYS A 119 -19.22 -0.77 0.72
N THR A 120 -19.94 -1.71 0.12
CA THR A 120 -19.35 -2.73 -0.76
C THR A 120 -20.01 -2.65 -2.12
N VAL A 121 -19.20 -2.73 -3.18
CA VAL A 121 -19.65 -2.94 -4.57
C VAL A 121 -19.08 -4.26 -5.02
N ASP A 122 -19.94 -5.24 -5.25
CA ASP A 122 -19.58 -6.60 -5.64
C ASP A 122 -20.00 -6.84 -7.09
N LYS A 123 -19.03 -6.98 -8.00
CA LYS A 123 -19.23 -7.17 -9.44
C LYS A 123 -19.94 -8.50 -9.78
N ARG A 124 -19.92 -9.46 -8.87
CA ARG A 124 -20.62 -10.76 -9.02
C ARG A 124 -22.13 -10.63 -8.85
N ARG A 125 -22.62 -9.49 -8.35
CA ARG A 125 -24.02 -9.17 -8.12
C ARG A 125 -24.47 -8.09 -9.10
N GLU A 126 -25.78 -7.85 -9.16
CA GLU A 126 -26.32 -6.76 -9.95
C GLU A 126 -25.73 -5.41 -9.49
N LEU A 127 -25.09 -4.67 -10.40
CA LEU A 127 -24.39 -3.42 -10.09
C LEU A 127 -25.33 -2.21 -9.94
N ALA A 128 -26.42 -2.18 -10.72
CA ALA A 128 -27.30 -1.00 -10.76
C ALA A 128 -27.87 -0.60 -9.39
N PRO A 129 -28.41 -1.51 -8.55
CA PRO A 129 -28.86 -1.17 -7.19
C PRO A 129 -27.73 -0.69 -6.30
N GLN A 130 -26.54 -1.31 -6.39
CA GLN A 130 -25.39 -0.97 -5.56
C GLN A 130 -24.89 0.44 -5.88
N LEU A 131 -24.74 0.80 -7.15
CA LEU A 131 -24.32 2.13 -7.59
C LEU A 131 -25.40 3.18 -7.30
N SER A 132 -26.68 2.83 -7.46
CA SER A 132 -27.79 3.71 -7.09
C SER A 132 -27.76 4.04 -5.60
N TYR A 133 -27.48 3.07 -4.74
CA TYR A 133 -27.32 3.30 -3.31
C TYR A 133 -26.21 4.30 -3.02
N LEU A 134 -25.04 4.17 -3.64
CA LEU A 134 -23.92 5.11 -3.45
C LEU A 134 -24.34 6.54 -3.80
N ASN A 135 -25.16 6.75 -4.84
CA ASN A 135 -25.65 8.06 -5.23
C ASN A 135 -26.61 8.69 -4.20
N THR A 136 -27.22 7.90 -3.32
CA THR A 136 -28.10 8.41 -2.26
C THR A 136 -27.33 8.85 -1.01
N LEU A 137 -26.05 8.50 -0.90
CA LEU A 137 -25.25 8.84 0.28
C LEU A 137 -24.90 10.32 0.29
N ASN A 138 -25.14 10.95 1.45
CA ASN A 138 -24.71 12.33 1.69
C ASN A 138 -23.24 12.35 2.13
N CYS A 139 -22.32 12.19 1.14
CA CYS A 139 -20.88 12.18 1.35
C CYS A 139 -20.21 13.38 0.67
N GLN A 140 -19.08 13.82 1.21
CA GLN A 140 -18.24 14.87 0.61
C GLN A 140 -17.19 14.29 -0.34
N GLY A 141 -16.94 12.98 -0.28
CA GLY A 141 -16.01 12.28 -1.12
C GLY A 141 -16.06 10.77 -0.85
N ALA A 142 -15.31 10.02 -1.64
CA ALA A 142 -15.14 8.59 -1.45
C ALA A 142 -13.67 8.16 -1.52
N ILE A 143 -13.35 7.13 -0.77
CA ILE A 143 -12.14 6.33 -0.92
C ILE A 143 -12.60 4.97 -1.45
N ILE A 144 -12.10 4.59 -2.62
CA ILE A 144 -12.43 3.28 -3.23
C ILE A 144 -11.24 2.36 -3.00
N PHE A 145 -11.44 1.28 -2.24
CA PHE A 145 -10.45 0.23 -2.07
C PHE A 145 -10.49 -0.66 -3.32
N ALA A 146 -9.48 -0.48 -4.17
CA ALA A 146 -9.50 -0.83 -5.57
C ALA A 146 -8.60 -2.02 -5.94
N THR A 147 -8.13 -2.80 -4.94
CA THR A 147 -7.19 -3.91 -5.10
C THR A 147 -7.58 -4.87 -6.22
N GLU A 148 -8.88 -5.24 -6.31
CA GLU A 148 -9.39 -6.13 -7.35
C GLU A 148 -9.91 -5.41 -8.61
N MET A 149 -9.83 -4.07 -8.67
CA MET A 149 -10.31 -3.33 -9.85
C MET A 149 -9.38 -3.49 -11.04
N GLN A 150 -9.96 -3.46 -12.21
CA GLN A 150 -9.29 -3.29 -13.50
C GLN A 150 -9.62 -1.91 -14.07
N ASP A 151 -8.87 -1.47 -15.09
CA ASP A 151 -9.02 -0.14 -15.69
C ASP A 151 -10.47 0.17 -16.12
N GLU A 152 -11.16 -0.80 -16.69
CA GLU A 152 -12.53 -0.63 -17.13
C GLU A 152 -13.54 -0.39 -15.98
N ASP A 153 -13.20 -0.84 -14.76
CA ASP A 153 -14.12 -0.72 -13.61
C ASP A 153 -14.21 0.72 -13.09
N ILE A 154 -13.22 1.57 -13.35
CA ILE A 154 -13.23 2.99 -12.97
C ILE A 154 -14.44 3.73 -13.52
N ALA A 155 -14.89 3.37 -14.73
CA ALA A 155 -16.06 3.98 -15.35
C ALA A 155 -17.34 3.87 -14.51
N LEU A 156 -17.45 2.85 -13.65
CA LEU A 156 -18.59 2.65 -12.76
C LEU A 156 -18.74 3.80 -11.75
N PHE A 157 -17.63 4.41 -11.35
CA PHE A 157 -17.59 5.42 -10.30
C PHE A 157 -17.50 6.86 -10.81
N GLN A 158 -17.29 7.07 -12.11
CA GLN A 158 -17.22 8.41 -12.72
C GLN A 158 -18.52 9.21 -12.59
N LYS A 159 -19.65 8.54 -12.33
CA LYS A 159 -20.96 9.16 -12.17
C LYS A 159 -21.34 9.43 -10.71
N LEU A 160 -20.44 9.19 -9.77
CA LEU A 160 -20.68 9.53 -8.36
C LEU A 160 -20.88 11.04 -8.20
N PRO A 161 -21.83 11.49 -7.35
CA PRO A 161 -22.09 12.91 -7.13
C PRO A 161 -21.02 13.63 -6.30
N TYR A 162 -19.98 12.94 -5.90
CA TYR A 162 -18.85 13.44 -5.10
C TYR A 162 -17.52 12.92 -5.65
N PRO A 163 -16.40 13.62 -5.41
CA PRO A 163 -15.09 13.20 -5.85
C PRO A 163 -14.64 11.91 -5.15
N PHE A 164 -13.77 11.15 -5.80
CA PHE A 164 -13.19 9.96 -5.19
C PHE A 164 -11.68 9.84 -5.44
N VAL A 165 -11.06 9.03 -4.62
CA VAL A 165 -9.67 8.56 -4.75
C VAL A 165 -9.69 7.04 -4.77
N ALA A 166 -9.07 6.43 -5.76
CA ALA A 166 -8.82 4.99 -5.77
C ALA A 166 -7.56 4.67 -4.95
N MET A 167 -7.61 3.64 -4.14
CA MET A 167 -6.53 3.25 -3.25
C MET A 167 -6.13 1.79 -3.48
N ASP A 168 -4.84 1.52 -3.30
CA ASP A 168 -4.22 0.20 -3.46
C ASP A 168 -4.22 -0.33 -4.91
N ASN A 169 -4.35 0.58 -5.87
CA ASN A 169 -4.21 0.27 -7.29
C ASN A 169 -3.77 1.52 -8.05
N ASP A 170 -2.95 1.35 -9.08
CA ASP A 170 -2.45 2.46 -9.90
C ASP A 170 -3.29 2.61 -11.18
N PHE A 171 -4.01 3.71 -11.26
CA PHE A 171 -4.76 4.15 -12.43
C PHE A 171 -4.18 5.42 -13.04
N SER A 172 -2.86 5.62 -12.92
CA SER A 172 -2.17 6.85 -13.39
C SER A 172 -2.37 7.13 -14.88
N ARG A 173 -2.71 6.11 -15.68
CA ARG A 173 -3.04 6.22 -17.12
C ARG A 173 -4.48 6.73 -17.37
N LEU A 174 -5.30 6.78 -16.34
CA LEU A 174 -6.69 7.23 -16.41
C LEU A 174 -6.85 8.56 -15.67
N SER A 175 -7.92 9.30 -15.96
CA SER A 175 -8.28 10.53 -15.22
C SER A 175 -8.87 10.16 -13.85
N CYS A 176 -8.05 9.60 -12.98
CA CYS A 176 -8.41 9.17 -11.65
C CYS A 176 -7.30 9.55 -10.65
N ASN A 177 -7.67 10.07 -9.49
CA ASN A 177 -6.71 10.24 -8.40
C ASN A 177 -6.46 8.90 -7.74
N THR A 178 -5.19 8.53 -7.58
CA THR A 178 -4.80 7.24 -7.01
C THR A 178 -3.80 7.38 -5.88
N VAL A 179 -3.86 6.45 -4.93
CA VAL A 179 -2.85 6.25 -3.89
C VAL A 179 -2.52 4.76 -3.87
N ALA A 180 -1.33 4.41 -4.33
CA ALA A 180 -0.87 3.04 -4.41
C ALA A 180 0.58 2.92 -3.90
N ILE A 181 0.97 1.70 -3.53
CA ILE A 181 2.38 1.37 -3.25
C ILE A 181 3.10 1.13 -4.57
N ASN A 182 4.41 1.39 -4.58
CA ASN A 182 5.24 1.09 -5.75
C ASN A 182 5.65 -0.39 -5.73
N ASN A 183 4.74 -1.26 -6.17
CA ASN A 183 4.91 -2.70 -6.20
C ASN A 183 6.11 -3.12 -7.07
N GLN A 184 6.27 -2.48 -8.22
CA GLN A 184 7.39 -2.77 -9.13
C GLN A 184 8.74 -2.50 -8.48
N MET A 185 8.88 -1.36 -7.80
CA MET A 185 10.12 -1.02 -7.09
C MET A 185 10.34 -1.93 -5.88
N GLY A 186 9.28 -2.31 -5.16
CA GLY A 186 9.37 -3.24 -4.04
C GLY A 186 9.98 -4.59 -4.46
N SER A 187 9.45 -5.19 -5.53
CA SER A 187 9.99 -6.45 -6.07
C SER A 187 11.41 -6.28 -6.63
N PHE A 188 11.69 -5.15 -7.29
CA PHE A 188 13.05 -4.85 -7.75
C PHE A 188 14.05 -4.84 -6.59
N GLN A 189 13.70 -4.17 -5.48
CA GLN A 189 14.55 -4.10 -4.29
C GLN A 189 14.70 -5.47 -3.60
N ALA A 190 13.68 -6.32 -3.62
CA ALA A 190 13.77 -7.69 -3.12
C ALA A 190 14.83 -8.50 -3.90
N ILE A 191 14.81 -8.42 -5.23
CA ILE A 191 15.83 -9.05 -6.07
C ILE A 191 17.22 -8.44 -5.82
N GLU A 192 17.33 -7.11 -5.76
CA GLU A 192 18.59 -6.45 -5.43
C GLU A 192 19.18 -6.96 -4.11
N HIS A 193 18.34 -7.14 -3.10
CA HIS A 193 18.75 -7.70 -1.82
C HIS A 193 19.29 -9.13 -1.97
N LEU A 194 18.56 -10.01 -2.65
CA LEU A 194 18.98 -11.39 -2.88
C LEU A 194 20.28 -11.48 -3.68
N VAL A 195 20.47 -10.62 -4.68
CA VAL A 195 21.73 -10.54 -5.44
C VAL A 195 22.90 -10.12 -4.55
N LYS A 196 22.71 -9.14 -3.65
CA LYS A 196 23.72 -8.74 -2.66
C LYS A 196 24.06 -9.85 -1.68
N MET A 197 23.11 -10.75 -1.39
CA MET A 197 23.33 -11.95 -0.56
C MET A 197 24.00 -13.10 -1.35
N GLY A 198 24.23 -12.95 -2.66
CA GLY A 198 24.97 -13.88 -3.49
C GLY A 198 24.09 -14.85 -4.30
N HIS A 199 22.76 -14.71 -4.26
CA HIS A 199 21.88 -15.54 -5.06
C HIS A 199 22.05 -15.22 -6.56
N LYS A 200 22.11 -16.27 -7.40
CA LYS A 200 22.29 -16.17 -8.85
C LYS A 200 21.12 -16.76 -9.63
N ARG A 201 20.37 -17.67 -9.03
CA ARG A 201 19.16 -18.26 -9.58
C ARG A 201 18.03 -18.00 -8.58
N ILE A 202 17.11 -17.12 -8.98
CA ILE A 202 16.01 -16.63 -8.15
C ILE A 202 14.72 -16.93 -8.90
N GLY A 203 13.82 -17.67 -8.27
CA GLY A 203 12.50 -17.99 -8.82
C GLY A 203 11.43 -16.98 -8.40
N TYR A 204 10.24 -17.14 -8.96
CA TYR A 204 9.08 -16.32 -8.64
C TYR A 204 7.85 -17.17 -8.33
N LEU A 205 7.24 -16.93 -7.19
CA LEU A 205 6.00 -17.58 -6.77
C LEU A 205 4.81 -16.71 -7.15
N LYS A 206 4.13 -17.12 -8.20
CA LYS A 206 3.08 -16.38 -8.87
C LYS A 206 1.70 -16.84 -8.41
N CYS A 207 0.85 -15.90 -8.03
CA CYS A 207 -0.55 -16.20 -7.75
C CYS A 207 -1.32 -16.47 -9.05
N ASN A 208 -2.22 -17.47 -9.05
CA ASN A 208 -3.13 -17.76 -10.17
C ASN A 208 -4.14 -16.63 -10.41
N ILE A 209 -4.51 -15.89 -9.37
CA ILE A 209 -5.36 -14.70 -9.47
C ILE A 209 -4.48 -13.52 -9.80
N ARG A 210 -4.80 -12.79 -10.90
CA ARG A 210 -3.99 -11.64 -11.34
C ARG A 210 -4.71 -10.34 -11.06
N ILE A 211 -4.27 -9.63 -10.01
CA ILE A 211 -4.59 -8.24 -9.74
C ILE A 211 -3.43 -7.35 -10.20
N ASN A 212 -3.66 -6.06 -10.39
CA ASN A 212 -2.65 -5.14 -10.92
C ASN A 212 -1.37 -5.13 -10.07
N SER A 213 -1.49 -5.13 -8.73
CA SER A 213 -0.33 -5.16 -7.85
C SER A 213 0.55 -6.41 -8.06
N PHE A 214 -0.03 -7.58 -8.31
CA PHE A 214 0.73 -8.80 -8.61
C PHE A 214 1.41 -8.74 -9.98
N VAL A 215 0.73 -8.14 -10.98
CA VAL A 215 1.34 -7.89 -12.29
C VAL A 215 2.54 -6.93 -12.17
N GLU A 216 2.40 -5.87 -11.38
CA GLU A 216 3.48 -4.92 -11.12
C GLU A 216 4.66 -5.57 -10.38
N ARG A 217 4.39 -6.44 -9.41
CA ARG A 217 5.44 -7.20 -8.69
C ARG A 217 6.19 -8.12 -9.64
N GLU A 218 5.50 -8.87 -10.49
CA GLU A 218 6.13 -9.71 -11.51
C GLU A 218 6.96 -8.87 -12.50
N ASN A 219 6.47 -7.71 -12.93
CA ASN A 219 7.23 -6.80 -13.78
C ASN A 219 8.50 -6.29 -13.10
N GLY A 220 8.43 -5.97 -11.80
CA GLY A 220 9.58 -5.59 -10.99
C GLY A 220 10.63 -6.70 -10.87
N TYR A 221 10.17 -7.94 -10.65
CA TYR A 221 11.03 -9.13 -10.67
C TYR A 221 11.75 -9.28 -12.01
N ARG A 222 11.02 -9.28 -13.13
CA ARG A 222 11.60 -9.44 -14.48
C ARG A 222 12.59 -8.32 -14.82
N ALA A 223 12.24 -7.07 -14.52
CA ALA A 223 13.12 -5.92 -14.72
C ALA A 223 14.41 -6.00 -13.91
N ALA A 224 14.33 -6.49 -12.66
CA ALA A 224 15.50 -6.66 -11.81
C ALA A 224 16.40 -7.82 -12.29
N MET A 225 15.80 -8.96 -12.69
CA MET A 225 16.57 -10.08 -13.26
C MET A 225 17.38 -9.63 -14.49
N GLU A 226 16.75 -8.86 -15.38
CA GLU A 226 17.45 -8.28 -16.55
C GLU A 226 18.54 -7.28 -16.13
N HIS A 227 18.23 -6.36 -15.21
CA HIS A 227 19.17 -5.34 -14.74
C HIS A 227 20.44 -5.94 -14.12
N PHE A 228 20.32 -7.00 -13.35
CA PHE A 228 21.45 -7.67 -12.71
C PHE A 228 22.08 -8.77 -13.58
N GLY A 229 21.63 -8.94 -14.83
CA GLY A 229 22.16 -9.94 -15.76
C GLY A 229 21.93 -11.37 -15.30
N LEU A 230 20.88 -11.63 -14.53
CA LEU A 230 20.49 -12.96 -14.08
C LEU A 230 19.69 -13.68 -15.16
N ASN A 231 19.87 -15.00 -15.23
CA ASN A 231 19.08 -15.81 -16.15
C ASN A 231 17.62 -15.90 -15.63
N LEU A 232 16.68 -15.50 -16.47
CA LEU A 232 15.25 -15.67 -16.23
C LEU A 232 14.80 -16.94 -16.95
N ASP A 233 14.51 -17.99 -16.17
CA ASP A 233 13.93 -19.25 -16.68
C ASP A 233 12.45 -19.27 -16.31
N GLU A 234 11.57 -19.38 -17.30
CA GLU A 234 10.11 -19.48 -17.06
C GLU A 234 9.74 -20.72 -16.21
N LYS A 235 10.60 -21.73 -16.14
CA LYS A 235 10.42 -22.90 -15.27
C LYS A 235 10.57 -22.57 -13.78
N ASP A 236 11.27 -21.46 -13.47
CA ASP A 236 11.44 -20.97 -12.11
C ASP A 236 10.29 -20.04 -11.68
N ILE A 237 9.30 -19.82 -12.54
CA ILE A 237 8.05 -19.12 -12.23
C ILE A 237 6.96 -20.15 -11.94
N ILE A 238 6.67 -20.35 -10.66
CA ILE A 238 5.72 -21.37 -10.20
C ILE A 238 4.38 -20.69 -9.90
N THR A 239 3.32 -21.12 -10.60
CA THR A 239 1.97 -20.60 -10.37
C THR A 239 1.26 -21.41 -9.28
N LEU A 240 0.73 -20.72 -8.28
CA LEU A 240 0.09 -21.27 -7.09
C LEU A 240 -1.32 -20.70 -6.92
N HIS A 241 -2.26 -21.47 -6.38
CA HIS A 241 -3.58 -20.98 -6.02
C HIS A 241 -3.54 -20.14 -4.74
N TYR A 242 -4.41 -19.12 -4.70
CA TYR A 242 -4.40 -18.08 -3.65
C TYR A 242 -5.10 -18.53 -2.36
N THR A 243 -4.49 -19.37 -1.60
CA THR A 243 -4.74 -19.56 -0.15
C THR A 243 -3.53 -20.29 0.43
N GLU A 244 -3.32 -20.21 1.74
CA GLU A 244 -2.27 -20.96 2.43
C GLU A 244 -2.37 -22.46 2.12
N GLU A 245 -3.56 -23.04 2.22
CA GLU A 245 -3.76 -24.48 2.01
C GLU A 245 -3.63 -24.89 0.54
N SER A 246 -4.09 -24.07 -0.39
CA SER A 246 -3.96 -24.40 -1.83
C SER A 246 -2.53 -24.21 -2.32
N SER A 247 -1.85 -23.14 -1.93
CA SER A 247 -0.45 -22.93 -2.28
C SER A 247 0.47 -23.99 -1.67
N TYR A 248 0.15 -24.47 -0.45
CA TYR A 248 0.84 -25.61 0.15
C TYR A 248 0.68 -26.87 -0.70
N ARG A 249 -0.55 -27.22 -1.13
CA ARG A 249 -0.78 -28.41 -1.97
C ARG A 249 -0.07 -28.30 -3.31
N ASP A 250 -0.20 -27.16 -3.98
CA ASP A 250 0.43 -26.92 -5.27
C ASP A 250 1.96 -27.02 -5.19
N MET A 251 2.56 -26.41 -4.17
CA MET A 251 4.01 -26.46 -3.98
C MET A 251 4.48 -27.86 -3.61
N ARG A 252 3.74 -28.58 -2.79
CA ARG A 252 4.05 -29.97 -2.45
C ARG A 252 4.01 -30.86 -3.69
N GLU A 253 2.97 -30.74 -4.53
CA GLU A 253 2.86 -31.48 -5.80
C GLU A 253 4.02 -31.13 -6.75
N TYR A 254 4.38 -29.86 -6.86
CA TYR A 254 5.55 -29.42 -7.61
C TYR A 254 6.84 -30.09 -7.11
N LEU A 255 7.07 -30.10 -5.79
CA LEU A 255 8.27 -30.70 -5.18
C LEU A 255 8.31 -32.22 -5.30
N GLU A 256 7.16 -32.90 -5.26
CA GLU A 256 7.05 -34.35 -5.47
C GLU A 256 7.34 -34.74 -6.93
N SER A 257 6.94 -33.88 -7.88
CA SER A 257 7.21 -34.09 -9.31
C SER A 257 8.63 -33.71 -9.73
N PHE A 258 9.36 -33.03 -8.86
CA PHE A 258 10.67 -32.49 -9.15
C PHE A 258 11.77 -33.55 -9.01
N ASP A 259 12.46 -33.87 -10.12
CA ASP A 259 13.58 -34.84 -10.11
C ASP A 259 14.84 -34.23 -9.54
N ARG A 260 15.07 -34.41 -8.26
CA ARG A 260 16.26 -33.93 -7.52
C ARG A 260 17.58 -34.49 -8.04
N SER A 261 17.57 -35.57 -8.82
CA SER A 261 18.78 -36.16 -9.35
C SER A 261 19.36 -35.43 -10.56
N HIS A 262 18.53 -34.68 -11.27
CA HIS A 262 18.87 -34.01 -12.54
C HIS A 262 18.71 -32.47 -12.52
N ALA A 263 18.09 -31.91 -11.50
CA ALA A 263 17.87 -30.47 -11.38
C ALA A 263 17.94 -30.00 -9.92
N SER A 264 18.28 -28.74 -9.73
CA SER A 264 18.19 -28.05 -8.44
C SER A 264 17.08 -27.00 -8.48
N LEU A 265 16.48 -26.71 -7.33
CA LEU A 265 15.59 -25.54 -7.19
C LEU A 265 16.39 -24.24 -7.26
N PRO A 266 15.74 -23.10 -7.54
CA PRO A 266 16.28 -21.79 -7.23
C PRO A 266 16.69 -21.71 -5.76
N THR A 267 17.77 -20.99 -5.47
CA THR A 267 18.24 -20.79 -4.08
C THR A 267 17.43 -19.70 -3.34
N ALA A 268 16.60 -18.98 -4.06
CA ALA A 268 15.67 -18.00 -3.48
C ALA A 268 14.42 -17.89 -4.34
N PHE A 269 13.31 -17.48 -3.71
CA PHE A 269 12.08 -17.08 -4.41
C PHE A 269 11.60 -15.74 -3.91
N VAL A 270 11.11 -14.91 -4.85
CA VAL A 270 10.29 -13.73 -4.56
C VAL A 270 8.84 -14.10 -4.82
N THR A 271 7.92 -13.59 -4.00
CA THR A 271 6.52 -14.00 -4.06
C THR A 271 5.58 -12.83 -4.39
N ASP A 272 4.44 -13.15 -5.03
CA ASP A 272 3.36 -12.19 -5.23
C ASP A 272 2.75 -11.70 -3.90
N ASP A 273 2.67 -12.60 -2.89
CA ASP A 273 1.88 -12.34 -1.67
C ASP A 273 2.35 -13.22 -0.50
N ASP A 274 2.20 -12.73 0.72
CA ASP A 274 2.55 -13.45 1.94
C ASP A 274 1.64 -14.66 2.22
N THR A 275 0.38 -14.62 1.80
CA THR A 275 -0.57 -15.73 1.98
C THR A 275 -0.07 -16.99 1.27
N ILE A 276 0.36 -16.88 0.00
CA ILE A 276 0.92 -18.02 -0.72
C ILE A 276 2.28 -18.42 -0.16
N THR A 277 3.05 -17.48 0.40
CA THR A 277 4.36 -17.73 0.97
C THR A 277 4.28 -18.66 2.19
N VAL A 278 3.27 -18.51 3.04
CA VAL A 278 3.07 -19.36 4.22
C VAL A 278 2.87 -20.83 3.80
N GLY A 279 2.04 -21.07 2.79
CA GLY A 279 1.84 -22.42 2.27
C GLY A 279 3.10 -23.02 1.64
N VAL A 280 3.86 -22.20 0.90
CA VAL A 280 5.14 -22.62 0.31
C VAL A 280 6.18 -22.95 1.38
N LEU A 281 6.32 -22.10 2.40
CA LEU A 281 7.24 -22.33 3.51
C LEU A 281 6.96 -23.68 4.19
N ARG A 282 5.68 -23.96 4.44
CA ARG A 282 5.25 -25.24 5.01
C ARG A 282 5.63 -26.42 4.11
N ALA A 283 5.35 -26.33 2.81
CA ALA A 283 5.68 -27.41 1.85
C ALA A 283 7.18 -27.66 1.75
N LEU A 284 8.01 -26.62 1.68
CA LEU A 284 9.47 -26.74 1.65
C LEU A 284 9.99 -27.40 2.92
N THR A 285 9.53 -26.95 4.09
CA THR A 285 9.97 -27.49 5.39
C THR A 285 9.61 -28.97 5.56
N GLU A 286 8.39 -29.37 5.19
CA GLU A 286 7.94 -30.78 5.25
C GLU A 286 8.72 -31.67 4.28
N GLN A 287 9.20 -31.12 3.16
CA GLN A 287 10.06 -31.83 2.20
C GLN A 287 11.57 -31.83 2.61
N GLY A 288 11.88 -31.24 3.76
CA GLY A 288 13.22 -31.27 4.35
C GLY A 288 14.15 -30.13 3.90
N TYR A 289 13.66 -29.14 3.18
CA TYR A 289 14.46 -27.95 2.85
C TYR A 289 14.58 -27.03 4.06
N GLN A 290 15.76 -26.47 4.26
CA GLN A 290 16.00 -25.45 5.30
C GLN A 290 15.79 -24.05 4.73
N VAL A 291 14.93 -23.29 5.38
CA VAL A 291 14.62 -21.89 5.04
C VAL A 291 15.06 -21.02 6.21
N PRO A 292 15.99 -20.07 6.05
CA PRO A 292 16.52 -19.56 4.77
C PRO A 292 17.82 -20.22 4.28
N GLU A 293 18.41 -21.21 4.98
CA GLU A 293 19.76 -21.70 4.77
C GLU A 293 19.99 -22.33 3.38
N GLU A 294 19.00 -23.05 2.84
CA GLU A 294 19.05 -23.65 1.50
C GLU A 294 18.23 -22.87 0.49
N ILE A 295 17.06 -22.37 0.91
CA ILE A 295 16.14 -21.62 0.07
C ILE A 295 15.66 -20.37 0.83
N SER A 296 15.95 -19.18 0.31
CA SER A 296 15.44 -17.91 0.84
C SER A 296 14.07 -17.59 0.25
N LEU A 297 13.14 -17.06 1.08
CA LEU A 297 11.83 -16.55 0.65
C LEU A 297 11.72 -15.06 0.97
N VAL A 298 11.29 -14.24 -0.01
CA VAL A 298 11.10 -12.79 0.14
C VAL A 298 9.77 -12.36 -0.47
#